data_2956b47e11bbd9b01ed35cdf26be46c5
#
_entry.id   2956b47e11bbd9b01ed35cdf26be46c5
#
_cell.length_a   1.000
_cell.length_b   1.000
_cell.length_c   1.000
_cell.angle_alpha   90.00
_cell.angle_beta   90.00
_cell.angle_gamma   90.00
#
_symmetry.space_group_name_H-M   'P 1'
#
loop_
_entity.id
_entity.type
_entity.pdbx_description
1 polymer ?
#
loop_
_entity_poly.entity_id
_entity_poly.type
_entity_poly.pdbx_seq_one_letter_code
_entity_poly.pdbx_strand_id
1 'polypeptide(L)'
;MMGRAKLTILPPGKPLSGCAVPPGSKSITNRALLLAGLASGTSRLTGALRSDDTRYMADALRAMGVSVDEPDETTFVVTGSGKLLPPSAPLFLGNAGTATRFLTAAVTSVDGTVVVDGDEHMRKRPIGPLVAALKSLGIDAEAPTGCPPVTVRGNGHFASGRVEIDAGLSSQYVSALLMAGPLVSQGANAPLTVALAGAEIGARGYVDLTLAAMQAFGAKVEQIDAATWKVEPTGYKAADFVIEPDASAATYLWAAEVLTGGAIDLGVPATAFTQPDAKAYEVIAQFPHLPAEIDGSQMQDAIPTLAVLAAFNETPVRFTGIANLRVKECDRVRALSLGLNAIREGLATEEGDDLIVASDPSLAGQTLPAEINTFADHRIAMSFALAGLMIGGITILDPDCVAKTFPSYWDVLASLGVEYTDIV
;
A
#
# COMPACT_ATOMS: atom_id res chain seq x y z
N MET A 1 -10.35 19.20 -14.44
CA MET A 1 -9.22 19.22 -15.39
C MET A 1 -9.32 17.94 -16.20
N MET A 2 -9.12 17.98 -17.52
CA MET A 2 -8.96 16.73 -18.28
C MET A 2 -7.66 16.09 -17.80
N GLY A 3 -7.69 14.80 -17.41
CA GLY A 3 -6.51 14.06 -17.01
C GLY A 3 -5.50 13.95 -18.14
N ARG A 4 -4.21 13.83 -17.81
CA ARG A 4 -3.15 13.59 -18.80
C ARG A 4 -3.32 12.19 -19.38
N ALA A 5 -3.46 12.08 -20.70
CA ALA A 5 -3.56 10.76 -21.32
C ALA A 5 -2.23 10.04 -21.38
N LYS A 6 -1.12 10.78 -21.62
CA LYS A 6 0.25 10.25 -21.76
C LYS A 6 1.26 11.29 -21.28
N LEU A 7 2.38 10.79 -20.75
CA LEU A 7 3.52 11.60 -20.32
C LEU A 7 4.81 10.96 -20.85
N THR A 8 5.55 11.66 -21.70
CA THR A 8 6.87 11.23 -22.17
C THR A 8 7.95 11.87 -21.31
N ILE A 9 8.85 11.07 -20.77
CA ILE A 9 9.94 11.52 -19.91
C ILE A 9 11.15 11.82 -20.77
N LEU A 10 11.77 12.98 -20.52
CA LEU A 10 13.01 13.37 -21.15
C LEU A 10 14.17 13.06 -20.21
N PRO A 11 15.15 12.21 -20.62
CA PRO A 11 16.29 11.90 -19.78
C PRO A 11 17.00 13.20 -19.34
N PRO A 12 17.26 13.37 -18.02
CA PRO A 12 17.97 14.54 -17.54
C PRO A 12 19.41 14.53 -18.07
N GLY A 13 19.88 15.66 -18.60
CA GLY A 13 21.26 15.79 -19.11
C GLY A 13 22.33 15.85 -18.02
N LYS A 14 21.95 15.70 -16.75
CA LYS A 14 22.81 15.80 -15.56
C LYS A 14 22.26 14.93 -14.42
N PRO A 15 23.12 14.57 -13.43
CA PRO A 15 22.66 13.89 -12.21
C PRO A 15 21.57 14.66 -11.49
N LEU A 16 20.54 13.96 -11.00
CA LEU A 16 19.46 14.56 -10.23
C LEU A 16 19.95 14.89 -8.81
N SER A 17 19.73 16.12 -8.37
CA SER A 17 20.17 16.57 -7.06
C SER A 17 19.19 17.58 -6.47
N GLY A 18 19.00 17.53 -5.19
CA GLY A 18 18.10 18.43 -4.48
C GLY A 18 17.41 17.78 -3.30
N CYS A 19 16.42 18.48 -2.76
CA CYS A 19 15.57 17.94 -1.69
C CYS A 19 14.23 17.46 -2.28
N ALA A 20 13.85 16.22 -1.97
CA ALA A 20 12.60 15.60 -2.42
C ALA A 20 12.03 14.72 -1.30
N VAL A 21 11.16 15.29 -0.48
CA VAL A 21 10.56 14.59 0.65
C VAL A 21 9.44 13.68 0.14
N PRO A 22 9.46 12.36 0.45
CA PRO A 22 8.35 11.47 0.14
C PRO A 22 7.07 11.90 0.87
N PRO A 23 5.87 11.65 0.32
CA PRO A 23 4.63 11.90 1.03
C PRO A 23 4.52 11.01 2.28
N GLY A 24 3.58 11.32 3.15
CA GLY A 24 3.28 10.46 4.30
C GLY A 24 2.89 9.04 3.88
N SER A 25 3.18 8.07 4.72
CA SER A 25 2.89 6.67 4.44
C SER A 25 1.39 6.41 4.27
N LYS A 26 0.99 5.92 3.09
CA LYS A 26 -0.39 5.50 2.82
C LYS A 26 -0.87 4.43 3.80
N SER A 27 -0.01 3.44 4.03
CA SER A 27 -0.33 2.29 4.88
C SER A 27 -0.53 2.68 6.34
N ILE A 28 0.27 3.63 6.84
CA ILE A 28 0.16 4.13 8.21
C ILE A 28 -1.01 5.11 8.31
N THR A 29 -1.20 6.00 7.33
CA THR A 29 -2.32 6.94 7.31
C THR A 29 -3.68 6.24 7.37
N ASN A 30 -3.89 5.19 6.56
CA ASN A 30 -5.14 4.42 6.59
C ASN A 30 -5.37 3.73 7.94
N ARG A 31 -4.32 3.21 8.58
CA ARG A 31 -4.40 2.64 9.93
C ARG A 31 -4.80 3.72 10.95
N ALA A 32 -4.07 4.82 10.96
CA ALA A 32 -4.30 5.91 11.90
C ALA A 32 -5.71 6.52 11.76
N LEU A 33 -6.19 6.73 10.53
CA LEU A 33 -7.56 7.21 10.25
C LEU A 33 -8.60 6.26 10.84
N LEU A 34 -8.47 4.95 10.56
CA LEU A 34 -9.42 3.97 11.11
C LEU A 34 -9.39 3.94 12.63
N LEU A 35 -8.20 3.84 13.24
CA LEU A 35 -8.08 3.77 14.70
C LEU A 35 -8.58 5.03 15.39
N ALA A 36 -8.31 6.21 14.83
CA ALA A 36 -8.84 7.47 15.31
C ALA A 36 -10.38 7.54 15.18
N GLY A 37 -10.94 7.02 14.08
CA GLY A 37 -12.40 6.94 13.88
C GLY A 37 -13.09 5.98 14.84
N LEU A 38 -12.41 4.91 15.26
CA LEU A 38 -12.89 3.94 16.24
C LEU A 38 -12.67 4.40 17.68
N ALA A 39 -11.84 5.41 17.89
CA ALA A 39 -11.54 5.94 19.23
C ALA A 39 -12.65 6.85 19.74
N SER A 40 -12.70 7.01 21.07
CA SER A 40 -13.50 8.06 21.71
C SER A 40 -12.64 9.29 21.96
N GLY A 41 -13.03 10.44 21.41
CA GLY A 41 -12.34 11.73 21.53
C GLY A 41 -11.75 12.20 20.21
N THR A 42 -10.89 13.22 20.27
CA THR A 42 -10.27 13.86 19.11
C THR A 42 -8.80 13.48 19.00
N SER A 43 -8.41 13.00 17.84
CA SER A 43 -7.04 12.64 17.47
C SER A 43 -6.52 13.59 16.42
N ARG A 44 -5.24 13.98 16.52
CA ARG A 44 -4.54 14.76 15.50
C ARG A 44 -3.49 13.88 14.82
N LEU A 45 -3.66 13.66 13.51
CA LEU A 45 -2.77 12.85 12.69
C LEU A 45 -1.94 13.80 11.83
N THR A 46 -0.62 13.86 12.03
CA THR A 46 0.30 14.76 11.30
C THR A 46 1.26 13.99 10.41
N GLY A 47 1.76 14.62 9.35
CA GLY A 47 2.56 13.94 8.33
C GLY A 47 1.76 12.97 7.46
N ALA A 48 0.43 13.03 7.52
CA ALA A 48 -0.45 12.11 6.83
C ALA A 48 -0.43 12.31 5.31
N LEU A 49 -0.66 11.24 4.58
CA LEU A 49 -0.88 11.29 3.14
C LEU A 49 -2.31 11.76 2.85
N ARG A 50 -2.46 12.77 1.97
CA ARG A 50 -3.72 13.10 1.30
C ARG A 50 -3.67 12.59 -0.13
N SER A 51 -4.42 11.56 -0.39
CA SER A 51 -4.48 10.86 -1.69
C SER A 51 -5.86 10.26 -1.90
N ASP A 52 -6.11 9.68 -3.06
CA ASP A 52 -7.39 9.00 -3.32
C ASP A 52 -7.66 7.88 -2.31
N ASP A 53 -6.65 7.05 -1.99
CA ASP A 53 -6.81 5.94 -1.04
C ASP A 53 -7.22 6.42 0.37
N THR A 54 -6.59 7.49 0.87
CA THR A 54 -6.89 8.02 2.22
C THR A 54 -8.17 8.83 2.25
N ARG A 55 -8.53 9.49 1.14
CA ARG A 55 -9.82 10.17 0.96
C ARG A 55 -10.98 9.19 1.06
N TYR A 56 -10.90 8.03 0.39
CA TYR A 56 -11.93 6.98 0.52
C TYR A 56 -12.10 6.49 1.96
N MET A 57 -11.01 6.32 2.71
CA MET A 57 -11.10 5.97 4.14
C MET A 57 -11.78 7.08 4.94
N ALA A 58 -11.37 8.35 4.76
CA ALA A 58 -11.95 9.50 5.46
C ALA A 58 -13.44 9.64 5.15
N ASP A 59 -13.84 9.52 3.87
CA ASP A 59 -15.24 9.64 3.46
C ASP A 59 -16.10 8.50 4.00
N ALA A 60 -15.59 7.29 4.05
CA ALA A 60 -16.27 6.15 4.68
C ALA A 60 -16.49 6.38 6.18
N LEU A 61 -15.48 6.91 6.89
CA LEU A 61 -15.61 7.26 8.30
C LEU A 61 -16.64 8.36 8.52
N ARG A 62 -16.66 9.41 7.68
CA ARG A 62 -17.67 10.48 7.70
C ARG A 62 -19.08 9.91 7.49
N ALA A 63 -19.25 9.01 6.53
CA ALA A 63 -20.52 8.32 6.26
C ALA A 63 -21.00 7.50 7.47
N MET A 64 -20.10 7.06 8.34
CA MET A 64 -20.38 6.31 9.57
C MET A 64 -20.41 7.20 10.84
N GLY A 65 -20.54 8.53 10.69
CA GLY A 65 -20.76 9.45 11.79
C GLY A 65 -19.49 9.95 12.50
N VAL A 66 -18.30 9.72 11.94
CA VAL A 66 -17.03 10.25 12.45
C VAL A 66 -16.79 11.63 11.85
N SER A 67 -16.36 12.64 12.65
CA SER A 67 -15.88 13.90 12.11
C SER A 67 -14.43 13.74 11.66
N VAL A 68 -14.16 14.11 10.41
CA VAL A 68 -12.81 14.10 9.84
C VAL A 68 -12.57 15.44 9.17
N ASP A 69 -11.77 16.30 9.81
CA ASP A 69 -11.37 17.60 9.30
C ASP A 69 -9.94 17.54 8.72
N GLU A 70 -9.68 18.34 7.72
CA GLU A 70 -8.43 18.40 6.98
C GLU A 70 -7.88 19.83 6.96
N PRO A 71 -7.30 20.31 8.09
CA PRO A 71 -6.91 21.72 8.25
C PRO A 71 -5.75 22.16 7.34
N ASP A 72 -4.93 21.23 6.90
CA ASP A 72 -3.80 21.46 5.99
C ASP A 72 -3.51 20.22 5.14
N GLU A 73 -2.49 20.29 4.29
CA GLU A 73 -2.16 19.23 3.31
C GLU A 73 -1.67 17.92 3.93
N THR A 74 -1.27 17.91 5.19
CA THR A 74 -0.64 16.73 5.83
C THR A 74 -1.26 16.38 7.18
N THR A 75 -2.39 17.02 7.52
CA THR A 75 -3.02 16.81 8.82
C THR A 75 -4.48 16.38 8.67
N PHE A 76 -4.86 15.35 9.43
CA PHE A 76 -6.26 15.02 9.72
C PHE A 76 -6.54 15.26 11.20
N VAL A 77 -7.70 15.86 11.50
CA VAL A 77 -8.26 15.95 12.85
C VAL A 77 -9.52 15.08 12.87
N VAL A 78 -9.46 13.98 13.61
CA VAL A 78 -10.50 12.95 13.63
C VAL A 78 -11.17 12.92 15.00
N THR A 79 -12.48 13.13 15.04
CA THR A 79 -13.26 13.03 16.29
C THR A 79 -14.25 11.89 16.19
N GLY A 80 -13.97 10.81 16.94
CA GLY A 80 -14.83 9.64 17.06
C GLY A 80 -15.58 9.58 18.37
N SER A 81 -16.65 8.82 18.40
CA SER A 81 -17.48 8.56 19.61
C SER A 81 -17.20 7.18 20.24
N GLY A 82 -16.23 6.45 19.71
CA GLY A 82 -16.00 5.03 20.08
C GLY A 82 -16.98 4.04 19.43
N LYS A 83 -17.84 4.53 18.53
CA LYS A 83 -18.83 3.72 17.79
C LYS A 83 -18.97 4.24 16.36
N LEU A 84 -19.15 3.30 15.43
CA LEU A 84 -19.53 3.61 14.05
C LEU A 84 -21.05 3.47 13.90
N LEU A 85 -21.66 4.37 13.13
CA LEU A 85 -23.08 4.34 12.81
C LEU A 85 -23.32 3.68 11.44
N PRO A 86 -24.50 3.03 11.23
CA PRO A 86 -24.82 2.49 9.92
C PRO A 86 -24.87 3.62 8.88
N PRO A 87 -24.13 3.48 7.76
CA PRO A 87 -24.17 4.45 6.68
C PRO A 87 -25.49 4.37 5.91
N SER A 88 -25.93 5.49 5.33
CA SER A 88 -27.17 5.57 4.53
C SER A 88 -27.06 4.93 3.15
N ALA A 89 -25.85 4.63 2.67
CA ALA A 89 -25.55 4.08 1.35
C ALA A 89 -24.35 3.13 1.44
N PRO A 90 -24.09 2.27 0.43
CA PRO A 90 -22.87 1.50 0.36
C PRO A 90 -21.62 2.37 0.48
N LEU A 91 -20.61 1.88 1.20
CA LEU A 91 -19.31 2.52 1.29
C LEU A 91 -18.53 2.25 0.00
N PHE A 92 -18.41 3.26 -0.85
CA PHE A 92 -17.65 3.16 -2.09
C PHE A 92 -16.19 3.55 -1.83
N LEU A 93 -15.27 2.62 -2.06
CA LEU A 93 -13.85 2.76 -1.72
C LEU A 93 -12.92 2.80 -2.95
N GLY A 94 -13.47 2.97 -4.15
CA GLY A 94 -12.68 2.94 -5.39
C GLY A 94 -11.79 1.70 -5.47
N ASN A 95 -10.50 1.89 -5.75
CA ASN A 95 -9.50 0.81 -5.71
C ASN A 95 -8.64 0.84 -4.43
N ALA A 96 -9.15 1.36 -3.30
CA ALA A 96 -8.44 1.47 -2.02
C ALA A 96 -8.43 0.14 -1.25
N GLY A 97 -7.52 -0.78 -1.62
CA GLY A 97 -7.47 -2.12 -1.06
C GLY A 97 -7.29 -2.20 0.44
N THR A 98 -6.49 -1.31 1.02
CA THR A 98 -6.27 -1.24 2.47
C THR A 98 -7.55 -0.85 3.20
N ALA A 99 -8.20 0.24 2.75
CA ALA A 99 -9.46 0.70 3.34
C ALA A 99 -10.55 -0.38 3.25
N THR A 100 -10.69 -1.05 2.10
CA THR A 100 -11.68 -2.11 1.87
C THR A 100 -11.53 -3.24 2.88
N ARG A 101 -10.32 -3.75 3.09
CA ARG A 101 -10.10 -4.87 4.01
C ARG A 101 -10.28 -4.46 5.47
N PHE A 102 -9.75 -3.31 5.83
CA PHE A 102 -9.86 -2.81 7.20
C PHE A 102 -11.29 -2.49 7.60
N LEU A 103 -12.02 -1.79 6.73
CA LEU A 103 -13.42 -1.47 6.98
C LEU A 103 -14.30 -2.71 6.97
N THR A 104 -14.05 -3.71 6.12
CA THR A 104 -14.82 -4.96 6.13
C THR A 104 -14.82 -5.64 7.52
N ALA A 105 -13.70 -5.61 8.25
CA ALA A 105 -13.67 -6.11 9.62
C ALA A 105 -14.27 -5.10 10.61
N ALA A 106 -13.96 -3.81 10.50
CA ALA A 106 -14.42 -2.80 11.47
C ALA A 106 -15.94 -2.61 11.46
N VAL A 107 -16.59 -2.68 10.29
CA VAL A 107 -18.06 -2.49 10.19
C VAL A 107 -18.88 -3.61 10.82
N THR A 108 -18.25 -4.71 11.23
CA THR A 108 -18.93 -5.74 12.04
C THR A 108 -19.39 -5.21 13.39
N SER A 109 -18.74 -4.12 13.88
CA SER A 109 -19.12 -3.42 15.11
C SER A 109 -20.26 -2.41 14.93
N VAL A 110 -20.77 -2.23 13.71
CA VAL A 110 -21.94 -1.42 13.43
C VAL A 110 -23.20 -2.23 13.77
N ASP A 111 -24.18 -1.61 14.41
CA ASP A 111 -25.51 -2.23 14.60
C ASP A 111 -26.35 -1.98 13.35
N GLY A 112 -26.29 -2.93 12.39
CA GLY A 112 -26.97 -2.82 11.11
C GLY A 112 -26.23 -3.46 9.93
N THR A 113 -26.75 -3.23 8.74
CA THR A 113 -26.16 -3.74 7.49
C THR A 113 -25.29 -2.70 6.83
N VAL A 114 -24.06 -3.08 6.50
CA VAL A 114 -23.10 -2.26 5.75
C VAL A 114 -22.65 -3.00 4.50
N VAL A 115 -22.67 -2.33 3.37
CA VAL A 115 -22.09 -2.83 2.11
C VAL A 115 -20.78 -2.10 1.85
N VAL A 116 -19.71 -2.84 1.69
CA VAL A 116 -18.37 -2.32 1.33
C VAL A 116 -18.10 -2.68 -0.12
N ASP A 117 -17.91 -1.68 -0.97
CA ASP A 117 -17.76 -1.85 -2.42
C ASP A 117 -16.64 -0.95 -2.97
N GLY A 118 -16.32 -1.12 -4.23
CA GLY A 118 -15.33 -0.32 -4.94
C GLY A 118 -15.58 -0.31 -6.45
N ASP A 119 -14.57 0.14 -7.17
CA ASP A 119 -14.60 0.16 -8.63
C ASP A 119 -14.44 -1.23 -9.26
N GLU A 120 -14.41 -1.29 -10.60
CA GLU A 120 -14.25 -2.55 -11.34
C GLU A 120 -12.92 -3.28 -11.05
N HIS A 121 -11.86 -2.56 -10.66
CA HIS A 121 -10.59 -3.15 -10.26
C HIS A 121 -10.70 -3.76 -8.88
N MET A 122 -11.33 -3.07 -7.92
CA MET A 122 -11.57 -3.60 -6.57
C MET A 122 -12.43 -4.84 -6.58
N ARG A 123 -13.45 -4.89 -7.44
CA ARG A 123 -14.35 -6.05 -7.59
C ARG A 123 -13.68 -7.30 -8.17
N LYS A 124 -12.40 -7.22 -8.53
CA LYS A 124 -11.55 -8.36 -8.96
C LYS A 124 -10.53 -8.76 -7.89
N ARG A 125 -10.40 -7.99 -6.82
CA ARG A 125 -9.38 -8.23 -5.77
C ARG A 125 -9.91 -9.15 -4.67
N PRO A 126 -9.18 -10.20 -4.30
CA PRO A 126 -9.66 -11.19 -3.35
C PRO A 126 -9.88 -10.59 -1.94
N ILE A 127 -10.99 -10.98 -1.31
CA ILE A 127 -11.35 -10.71 0.08
C ILE A 127 -11.93 -11.96 0.76
N GLY A 128 -12.11 -13.02 0.02
CA GLY A 128 -12.69 -14.28 0.49
C GLY A 128 -12.07 -14.81 1.78
N PRO A 129 -10.73 -14.86 1.95
CA PRO A 129 -10.11 -15.33 3.19
C PRO A 129 -10.56 -14.53 4.42
N LEU A 130 -10.67 -13.20 4.33
CA LEU A 130 -11.15 -12.36 5.42
C LEU A 130 -12.63 -12.66 5.74
N VAL A 131 -13.48 -12.76 4.72
CA VAL A 131 -14.91 -13.07 4.89
C VAL A 131 -15.10 -14.46 5.51
N ALA A 132 -14.31 -15.44 5.11
CA ALA A 132 -14.34 -16.78 5.71
C ALA A 132 -13.94 -16.75 7.20
N ALA A 133 -12.90 -15.96 7.53
CA ALA A 133 -12.48 -15.78 8.93
C ALA A 133 -13.57 -15.11 9.78
N LEU A 134 -14.24 -14.07 9.26
CA LEU A 134 -15.38 -13.43 9.93
C LEU A 134 -16.54 -14.42 10.15
N LYS A 135 -16.87 -15.23 9.14
CA LYS A 135 -17.89 -16.28 9.26
C LYS A 135 -17.55 -17.33 10.32
N SER A 136 -16.28 -17.71 10.43
CA SER A 136 -15.85 -18.69 11.45
C SER A 136 -16.03 -18.16 12.88
N LEU A 137 -16.06 -16.83 13.07
CA LEU A 137 -16.41 -16.18 14.33
C LEU A 137 -17.93 -15.99 14.52
N GLY A 138 -18.75 -16.50 13.60
CA GLY A 138 -20.21 -16.36 13.65
C GLY A 138 -20.72 -15.00 13.15
N ILE A 139 -19.90 -14.20 12.49
CA ILE A 139 -20.30 -12.93 11.90
C ILE A 139 -20.99 -13.17 10.56
N ASP A 140 -22.14 -12.52 10.35
CA ASP A 140 -22.87 -12.57 9.09
C ASP A 140 -22.20 -11.63 8.06
N ALA A 141 -21.36 -12.20 7.22
CA ALA A 141 -20.63 -11.49 6.16
C ALA A 141 -20.67 -12.28 4.86
N GLU A 142 -20.89 -11.61 3.73
CA GLU A 142 -21.05 -12.24 2.43
C GLU A 142 -20.22 -11.51 1.35
N ALA A 143 -19.48 -12.26 0.57
CA ALA A 143 -18.85 -11.85 -0.68
C ALA A 143 -19.05 -12.96 -1.72
N PRO A 144 -20.14 -12.95 -2.49
CA PRO A 144 -20.55 -14.08 -3.33
C PRO A 144 -19.52 -14.51 -4.37
N THR A 145 -18.71 -13.59 -4.84
CA THR A 145 -17.64 -13.83 -5.83
C THR A 145 -16.26 -14.07 -5.20
N GLY A 146 -16.16 -14.01 -3.85
CA GLY A 146 -14.88 -13.95 -3.15
C GLY A 146 -14.16 -12.59 -3.24
N CYS A 147 -14.79 -11.61 -3.89
CA CYS A 147 -14.36 -10.23 -4.08
C CYS A 147 -15.47 -9.26 -3.65
N PRO A 148 -15.19 -7.94 -3.50
CA PRO A 148 -16.25 -6.95 -3.30
C PRO A 148 -17.31 -6.96 -4.41
N PRO A 149 -18.56 -6.56 -4.12
CA PRO A 149 -19.03 -5.99 -2.85
C PRO A 149 -19.12 -7.03 -1.72
N VAL A 150 -18.85 -6.58 -0.49
CA VAL A 150 -19.02 -7.36 0.73
C VAL A 150 -20.20 -6.80 1.51
N THR A 151 -21.15 -7.64 1.88
CA THR A 151 -22.24 -7.28 2.78
C THR A 151 -21.94 -7.83 4.17
N VAL A 152 -21.95 -6.95 5.18
CA VAL A 152 -21.76 -7.32 6.59
C VAL A 152 -22.99 -6.91 7.38
N ARG A 153 -23.52 -7.83 8.18
CA ARG A 153 -24.62 -7.56 9.12
C ARG A 153 -24.07 -7.64 10.55
N GLY A 154 -23.74 -6.46 11.09
CA GLY A 154 -23.17 -6.33 12.43
C GLY A 154 -24.24 -6.19 13.50
N ASN A 155 -23.82 -6.35 14.75
CA ASN A 155 -24.68 -6.31 15.94
C ASN A 155 -24.14 -5.36 17.04
N GLY A 156 -23.34 -4.37 16.66
CA GLY A 156 -22.84 -3.33 17.55
C GLY A 156 -21.50 -3.65 18.24
N HIS A 157 -20.90 -4.81 18.00
CA HIS A 157 -19.58 -5.17 18.52
C HIS A 157 -18.90 -6.23 17.64
N PHE A 158 -17.58 -6.38 17.79
CA PHE A 158 -16.86 -7.47 17.15
C PHE A 158 -17.02 -8.78 17.92
N ALA A 159 -16.89 -9.91 17.23
CA ALA A 159 -16.99 -11.22 17.86
C ALA A 159 -15.72 -11.59 18.65
N SER A 160 -15.89 -12.29 19.76
CA SER A 160 -14.80 -12.87 20.55
C SER A 160 -14.48 -14.30 20.09
N GLY A 161 -13.34 -14.82 20.54
CA GLY A 161 -12.94 -16.21 20.29
C GLY A 161 -11.65 -16.34 19.52
N ARG A 162 -11.38 -17.51 18.95
CA ARG A 162 -10.19 -17.80 18.15
C ARG A 162 -10.57 -17.87 16.68
N VAL A 163 -9.79 -17.17 15.86
CA VAL A 163 -9.89 -17.20 14.40
C VAL A 163 -8.54 -17.57 13.80
N GLU A 164 -8.59 -18.43 12.78
CA GLU A 164 -7.43 -18.75 11.95
C GLU A 164 -7.58 -18.07 10.59
N ILE A 165 -6.50 -17.49 10.09
CA ILE A 165 -6.48 -16.73 8.83
C ILE A 165 -5.27 -17.10 7.98
N ASP A 166 -5.51 -17.43 6.72
CA ASP A 166 -4.46 -17.54 5.73
C ASP A 166 -4.03 -16.12 5.27
N ALA A 167 -2.79 -15.79 5.55
CA ALA A 167 -2.19 -14.50 5.22
C ALA A 167 -1.21 -14.56 4.04
N GLY A 168 -1.12 -15.69 3.35
CA GLY A 168 -0.21 -15.86 2.22
C GLY A 168 -0.43 -14.84 1.10
N LEU A 169 -1.68 -14.52 0.81
CA LEU A 169 -2.03 -13.50 -0.19
C LEU A 169 -1.89 -12.06 0.33
N SER A 170 -2.15 -11.81 1.61
CA SER A 170 -2.13 -10.44 2.15
C SER A 170 -2.09 -10.38 3.68
N SER A 171 -1.09 -9.69 4.22
CA SER A 171 -1.02 -9.31 5.63
C SER A 171 -2.16 -8.36 6.07
N GLN A 172 -2.87 -7.74 5.12
CA GLN A 172 -3.99 -6.84 5.42
C GLN A 172 -5.16 -7.58 6.07
N TYR A 173 -5.34 -8.87 5.81
CA TYR A 173 -6.39 -9.67 6.45
C TYR A 173 -6.13 -9.83 7.96
N VAL A 174 -4.89 -10.13 8.32
CA VAL A 174 -4.45 -10.20 9.73
C VAL A 174 -4.62 -8.85 10.41
N SER A 175 -4.11 -7.78 9.77
CA SER A 175 -4.22 -6.42 10.27
C SER A 175 -5.68 -6.00 10.51
N ALA A 176 -6.58 -6.35 9.59
CA ALA A 176 -8.02 -6.05 9.70
C ALA A 176 -8.65 -6.70 10.94
N LEU A 177 -8.37 -7.99 11.17
CA LEU A 177 -8.88 -8.72 12.34
C LEU A 177 -8.27 -8.18 13.64
N LEU A 178 -6.96 -7.90 13.67
CA LEU A 178 -6.30 -7.34 14.85
C LEU A 178 -6.90 -5.99 15.23
N MET A 179 -7.08 -5.07 14.27
CA MET A 179 -7.66 -3.75 14.54
C MET A 179 -9.14 -3.80 14.94
N ALA A 180 -9.89 -4.82 14.53
CA ALA A 180 -11.25 -5.03 14.98
C ALA A 180 -11.33 -5.65 16.39
N GLY A 181 -10.31 -6.36 16.83
CA GLY A 181 -10.27 -7.08 18.09
C GLY A 181 -10.61 -6.25 19.34
N PRO A 182 -10.10 -5.02 19.51
CA PRO A 182 -10.48 -4.18 20.64
C PRO A 182 -11.95 -3.79 20.71
N LEU A 183 -12.72 -3.99 19.63
CA LEU A 183 -14.17 -3.73 19.54
C LEU A 183 -15.04 -4.89 20.02
N VAL A 184 -14.43 -5.98 20.49
CA VAL A 184 -15.14 -7.06 21.16
C VAL A 184 -15.89 -6.51 22.37
N SER A 185 -17.10 -6.99 22.61
CA SER A 185 -17.90 -6.57 23.78
C SER A 185 -17.10 -6.75 25.08
N GLN A 186 -17.04 -5.74 25.92
CA GLN A 186 -16.36 -5.80 27.22
C GLN A 186 -16.96 -6.86 28.17
N GLY A 187 -18.19 -7.29 27.91
CA GLY A 187 -18.84 -8.40 28.62
C GLY A 187 -18.61 -9.78 28.01
N ALA A 188 -17.82 -9.88 26.95
CA ALA A 188 -17.50 -11.16 26.34
C ALA A 188 -16.64 -12.04 27.26
N ASN A 189 -16.90 -13.35 27.23
CA ASN A 189 -16.19 -14.33 28.09
C ASN A 189 -14.72 -14.56 27.64
N ALA A 190 -14.33 -14.09 26.49
CA ALA A 190 -12.99 -14.25 25.94
C ALA A 190 -12.57 -13.08 25.05
N PRO A 191 -11.27 -12.75 24.98
CA PRO A 191 -10.71 -11.82 23.99
C PRO A 191 -10.75 -12.46 22.59
N LEU A 192 -10.35 -11.68 21.58
CA LEU A 192 -10.06 -12.22 20.25
C LEU A 192 -8.65 -12.81 20.22
N THR A 193 -8.52 -14.02 19.71
CA THR A 193 -7.22 -14.61 19.37
C THR A 193 -7.15 -14.79 17.86
N VAL A 194 -6.17 -14.15 17.23
CA VAL A 194 -5.90 -14.28 15.78
C VAL A 194 -4.68 -15.18 15.61
N ALA A 195 -4.84 -16.27 14.88
CA ALA A 195 -3.75 -17.18 14.55
C ALA A 195 -3.60 -17.31 13.03
N LEU A 196 -2.38 -17.52 12.57
CA LEU A 196 -2.12 -17.79 11.16
C LEU A 196 -2.40 -19.25 10.84
N ALA A 197 -3.11 -19.45 9.73
CA ALA A 197 -3.21 -20.74 9.07
C ALA A 197 -2.11 -20.80 8.01
N GLY A 198 -1.05 -21.56 8.24
CA GLY A 198 0.08 -21.67 7.32
C GLY A 198 1.40 -21.12 7.89
N ALA A 199 2.50 -21.41 7.20
CA ALA A 199 3.84 -21.19 7.71
C ALA A 199 4.38 -19.75 7.54
N GLU A 200 3.84 -18.96 6.61
CA GLU A 200 4.43 -17.69 6.23
C GLU A 200 3.41 -16.57 6.06
N ILE A 201 3.76 -15.37 6.52
CA ILE A 201 3.07 -14.13 6.20
C ILE A 201 3.93 -13.36 5.20
N GLY A 202 3.43 -13.12 4.00
CA GLY A 202 4.02 -12.12 3.12
C GLY A 202 3.90 -10.72 3.75
N ALA A 203 4.97 -9.94 3.71
CA ALA A 203 5.03 -8.59 4.27
C ALA A 203 4.63 -8.50 5.76
N ARG A 204 5.22 -9.36 6.58
CA ARG A 204 4.99 -9.42 8.04
C ARG A 204 5.16 -8.05 8.73
N GLY A 205 6.12 -7.25 8.31
CA GLY A 205 6.37 -5.93 8.88
C GLY A 205 5.15 -5.01 8.88
N TYR A 206 4.17 -5.23 7.99
CA TYR A 206 2.90 -4.48 8.04
C TYR A 206 1.97 -4.91 9.19
N VAL A 207 2.14 -6.13 9.72
CA VAL A 207 1.46 -6.53 10.96
C VAL A 207 2.10 -5.80 12.14
N ASP A 208 3.42 -5.69 12.17
CA ASP A 208 4.16 -4.96 13.22
C ASP A 208 3.77 -3.48 13.23
N LEU A 209 3.65 -2.83 12.05
CA LEU A 209 3.11 -1.46 11.92
C LEU A 209 1.68 -1.35 12.48
N THR A 210 0.85 -2.37 12.26
CA THR A 210 -0.52 -2.40 12.81
C THR A 210 -0.50 -2.46 14.33
N LEU A 211 0.32 -3.34 14.90
CA LEU A 211 0.47 -3.48 16.35
C LEU A 211 0.97 -2.18 17.00
N ALA A 212 1.97 -1.54 16.40
CA ALA A 212 2.49 -0.26 16.88
C ALA A 212 1.41 0.85 16.85
N ALA A 213 0.66 0.97 15.76
CA ALA A 213 -0.44 1.92 15.67
C ALA A 213 -1.55 1.61 16.71
N MET A 214 -1.98 0.34 16.83
CA MET A 214 -2.97 -0.08 17.82
C MET A 214 -2.54 0.27 19.25
N GLN A 215 -1.27 0.06 19.59
CA GLN A 215 -0.72 0.40 20.90
C GLN A 215 -0.76 1.91 21.15
N ALA A 216 -0.44 2.74 20.15
CA ALA A 216 -0.51 4.19 20.26
C ALA A 216 -1.93 4.69 20.57
N PHE A 217 -2.96 3.99 20.04
CA PHE A 217 -4.37 4.27 20.35
C PHE A 217 -4.90 3.47 21.55
N GLY A 218 -4.03 2.95 22.41
CA GLY A 218 -4.37 2.35 23.71
C GLY A 218 -4.86 0.92 23.70
N ALA A 219 -4.80 0.23 22.55
CA ALA A 219 -5.12 -1.19 22.49
C ALA A 219 -4.02 -2.05 23.17
N LYS A 220 -4.43 -3.19 23.71
CA LYS A 220 -3.53 -4.18 24.32
C LYS A 220 -3.55 -5.46 23.49
N VAL A 221 -2.40 -5.77 22.92
CA VAL A 221 -2.19 -7.00 22.15
C VAL A 221 -1.00 -7.75 22.73
N GLU A 222 -1.21 -9.02 23.03
CA GLU A 222 -0.16 -9.94 23.44
C GLU A 222 0.21 -10.85 22.26
N GLN A 223 1.45 -10.89 21.88
CA GLN A 223 1.95 -11.86 20.92
C GLN A 223 2.29 -13.15 21.67
N ILE A 224 1.47 -14.19 21.49
CA ILE A 224 1.62 -15.48 22.15
C ILE A 224 2.82 -16.25 21.59
N ASP A 225 2.92 -16.26 20.25
CA ASP A 225 4.01 -16.87 19.50
C ASP A 225 4.23 -16.14 18.16
N ALA A 226 5.07 -16.68 17.30
CA ALA A 226 5.38 -16.09 16.01
C ALA A 226 4.16 -15.94 15.07
N ALA A 227 3.08 -16.66 15.33
CA ALA A 227 1.91 -16.77 14.45
C ALA A 227 0.59 -16.47 15.15
N THR A 228 0.61 -16.08 16.43
CA THR A 228 -0.62 -15.94 17.24
C THR A 228 -0.59 -14.69 18.10
N TRP A 229 -1.66 -13.92 18.04
CA TRP A 229 -1.88 -12.71 18.83
C TRP A 229 -3.20 -12.79 19.58
N LYS A 230 -3.18 -12.31 20.83
CA LYS A 230 -4.35 -12.15 21.68
C LYS A 230 -4.64 -10.66 21.85
N VAL A 231 -5.86 -10.25 21.52
CA VAL A 231 -6.28 -8.84 21.52
C VAL A 231 -7.32 -8.64 22.62
N GLU A 232 -7.00 -7.77 23.58
CA GLU A 232 -7.92 -7.47 24.69
C GLU A 232 -9.02 -6.50 24.25
N PRO A 233 -10.25 -6.61 24.78
CA PRO A 233 -11.40 -5.76 24.41
C PRO A 233 -11.35 -4.39 25.08
N THR A 234 -10.31 -3.61 24.74
CA THR A 234 -10.03 -2.30 25.37
C THR A 234 -10.81 -1.15 24.74
N GLY A 235 -11.38 -1.33 23.54
CA GLY A 235 -11.70 -0.21 22.67
C GLY A 235 -10.46 0.57 22.28
N TYR A 236 -10.68 1.77 21.73
CA TYR A 236 -9.62 2.70 21.37
C TYR A 236 -9.76 4.04 22.08
N LYS A 237 -8.65 4.74 22.31
CA LYS A 237 -8.58 6.08 22.87
C LYS A 237 -7.99 7.02 21.84
N ALA A 238 -8.49 8.25 21.80
CA ALA A 238 -7.92 9.29 20.98
C ALA A 238 -6.43 9.51 21.30
N ALA A 239 -5.64 9.75 20.29
CA ALA A 239 -4.20 9.98 20.39
C ALA A 239 -3.71 10.91 19.29
N ASP A 240 -2.73 11.76 19.60
CA ASP A 240 -1.97 12.45 18.58
C ASP A 240 -0.94 11.47 17.99
N PHE A 241 -0.89 11.39 16.66
CA PHE A 241 -0.08 10.40 15.97
C PHE A 241 0.67 11.03 14.80
N VAL A 242 1.99 10.78 14.76
CA VAL A 242 2.85 11.26 13.67
C VAL A 242 3.06 10.13 12.69
N ILE A 243 2.77 10.40 11.42
CA ILE A 243 2.92 9.45 10.31
C ILE A 243 4.28 9.72 9.67
N GLU A 244 5.10 8.69 9.57
CA GLU A 244 6.39 8.76 8.88
C GLU A 244 6.21 8.87 7.35
N PRO A 245 7.20 9.38 6.59
CA PRO A 245 7.18 9.35 5.14
C PRO A 245 7.05 7.92 4.60
N ASP A 246 6.51 7.78 3.39
CA ASP A 246 6.27 6.47 2.76
C ASP A 246 7.57 5.85 2.24
N ALA A 247 7.98 4.73 2.82
CA ALA A 247 9.19 4.02 2.41
C ALA A 247 9.10 3.47 0.98
N SER A 248 7.91 3.04 0.54
CA SER A 248 7.73 2.59 -0.84
C SER A 248 7.90 3.76 -1.81
N ALA A 249 7.42 4.97 -1.47
CA ALA A 249 7.64 6.18 -2.26
C ALA A 249 9.11 6.60 -2.26
N ALA A 250 9.82 6.43 -1.15
CA ALA A 250 11.25 6.69 -1.06
C ALA A 250 12.07 5.83 -2.03
N THR A 251 11.62 4.60 -2.35
CA THR A 251 12.36 3.72 -3.28
C THR A 251 12.55 4.34 -4.67
N TYR A 252 11.58 5.11 -5.17
CA TYR A 252 11.70 5.77 -6.47
C TYR A 252 12.78 6.86 -6.45
N LEU A 253 12.90 7.60 -5.35
CA LEU A 253 13.89 8.65 -5.19
C LEU A 253 15.29 8.07 -4.98
N TRP A 254 15.44 7.03 -4.15
CA TRP A 254 16.71 6.31 -3.99
C TRP A 254 17.17 5.68 -5.32
N ALA A 255 16.26 5.07 -6.08
CA ALA A 255 16.61 4.51 -7.38
C ALA A 255 16.96 5.58 -8.41
N ALA A 256 16.26 6.71 -8.43
CA ALA A 256 16.60 7.86 -9.29
C ALA A 256 17.99 8.42 -8.97
N GLU A 257 18.34 8.50 -7.67
CA GLU A 257 19.67 8.93 -7.23
C GLU A 257 20.78 8.04 -7.79
N VAL A 258 20.70 6.72 -7.56
CA VAL A 258 21.76 5.79 -8.02
C VAL A 258 21.80 5.65 -9.54
N LEU A 259 20.67 5.69 -10.26
CA LEU A 259 20.61 5.62 -11.70
C LEU A 259 21.28 6.83 -12.37
N THR A 260 21.06 8.03 -11.82
CA THR A 260 21.59 9.27 -12.43
C THR A 260 22.95 9.69 -11.86
N GLY A 261 23.45 8.98 -10.82
CA GLY A 261 24.66 9.37 -10.10
C GLY A 261 24.50 10.68 -9.34
N GLY A 262 23.30 10.98 -8.87
CA GLY A 262 22.92 12.22 -8.22
C GLY A 262 23.08 12.21 -6.69
N ALA A 263 22.42 13.20 -6.05
CA ALA A 263 22.33 13.28 -4.58
C ALA A 263 20.97 13.88 -4.20
N ILE A 264 20.06 13.04 -3.73
CA ILE A 264 18.68 13.44 -3.40
C ILE A 264 18.50 13.34 -1.87
N ASP A 265 18.27 14.49 -1.24
CA ASP A 265 17.95 14.54 0.20
C ASP A 265 16.45 14.32 0.41
N LEU A 266 16.09 13.23 1.08
CA LEU A 266 14.71 12.89 1.42
C LEU A 266 14.21 13.59 2.69
N GLY A 267 15.04 14.40 3.35
CA GLY A 267 14.72 15.07 4.62
C GLY A 267 14.73 14.14 5.84
N VAL A 268 14.85 12.83 5.64
CA VAL A 268 14.97 11.80 6.66
C VAL A 268 15.97 10.72 6.24
N PRO A 269 16.80 10.20 7.16
CA PRO A 269 17.71 9.10 6.82
C PRO A 269 16.93 7.81 6.57
N ALA A 270 17.47 6.93 5.73
CA ALA A 270 16.85 5.64 5.42
C ALA A 270 16.57 4.76 6.67
N THR A 271 17.36 4.93 7.72
CA THR A 271 17.20 4.24 9.01
C THR A 271 16.02 4.73 9.86
N ALA A 272 15.38 5.86 9.49
CA ALA A 272 14.23 6.38 10.22
C ALA A 272 12.91 5.71 9.83
N PHE A 273 12.88 4.99 8.72
CA PHE A 273 11.67 4.29 8.26
C PHE A 273 11.48 2.98 9.04
N THR A 274 10.26 2.77 9.54
CA THR A 274 9.87 1.50 10.20
C THR A 274 9.17 0.53 9.23
N GLN A 275 8.79 1.00 8.04
CA GLN A 275 8.07 0.24 7.03
C GLN A 275 8.96 -0.83 6.40
N PRO A 276 8.42 -2.03 6.07
CA PRO A 276 9.21 -3.14 5.55
C PRO A 276 9.90 -2.84 4.22
N ASP A 277 9.31 -1.99 3.37
CA ASP A 277 9.88 -1.61 2.07
C ASP A 277 11.17 -0.77 2.20
N ALA A 278 11.47 -0.22 3.37
CA ALA A 278 12.73 0.48 3.62
C ALA A 278 13.96 -0.44 3.44
N LYS A 279 13.80 -1.76 3.57
CA LYS A 279 14.86 -2.74 3.28
C LYS A 279 15.39 -2.64 1.85
N ALA A 280 14.58 -2.16 0.92
CA ALA A 280 15.00 -1.93 -0.46
C ALA A 280 16.16 -0.93 -0.59
N TYR A 281 16.34 -0.02 0.39
CA TYR A 281 17.47 0.91 0.39
C TYR A 281 18.82 0.19 0.33
N GLU A 282 18.99 -0.87 1.14
CA GLU A 282 20.23 -1.64 1.19
C GLU A 282 20.49 -2.38 -0.13
N VAL A 283 19.43 -2.78 -0.84
CA VAL A 283 19.53 -3.41 -2.17
C VAL A 283 19.86 -2.36 -3.22
N ILE A 284 19.13 -1.24 -3.25
CA ILE A 284 19.34 -0.14 -4.20
C ILE A 284 20.77 0.41 -4.10
N ALA A 285 21.32 0.53 -2.89
CA ALA A 285 22.68 1.01 -2.66
C ALA A 285 23.78 0.10 -3.25
N GLN A 286 23.45 -1.13 -3.63
CA GLN A 286 24.41 -2.05 -4.30
C GLN A 286 24.45 -1.85 -5.82
N PHE A 287 23.55 -1.05 -6.39
CA PHE A 287 23.57 -0.79 -7.84
C PHE A 287 24.93 -0.20 -8.27
N PRO A 288 25.54 -0.65 -9.39
CA PRO A 288 25.05 -1.58 -10.42
C PRO A 288 25.35 -3.06 -10.17
N HIS A 289 25.58 -3.49 -8.95
CA HIS A 289 25.91 -4.88 -8.56
C HIS A 289 24.82 -5.47 -7.67
N LEU A 290 23.54 -5.37 -8.09
CA LEU A 290 22.43 -5.96 -7.37
C LEU A 290 22.62 -7.47 -7.19
N PRO A 291 22.11 -8.07 -6.10
CA PRO A 291 22.12 -9.52 -5.92
C PRO A 291 21.46 -10.25 -7.08
N ALA A 292 22.01 -11.41 -7.46
CA ALA A 292 21.45 -12.24 -8.54
C ALA A 292 20.03 -12.74 -8.21
N GLU A 293 19.69 -12.86 -6.94
CA GLU A 293 18.35 -13.19 -6.45
C GLU A 293 17.92 -12.23 -5.35
N ILE A 294 16.69 -11.74 -5.45
CA ILE A 294 16.07 -10.82 -4.48
C ILE A 294 14.73 -11.43 -4.05
N ASP A 295 14.65 -11.79 -2.76
CA ASP A 295 13.38 -12.18 -2.14
C ASP A 295 12.52 -10.95 -1.84
N GLY A 296 11.39 -10.83 -2.55
CA GLY A 296 10.43 -9.75 -2.40
C GLY A 296 9.38 -9.98 -1.32
N SER A 297 9.38 -11.12 -0.63
CA SER A 297 8.30 -11.51 0.29
C SER A 297 8.07 -10.49 1.41
N GLN A 298 9.10 -9.77 1.84
CA GLN A 298 9.04 -8.79 2.94
C GLN A 298 9.14 -7.32 2.49
N MET A 299 9.28 -7.05 1.16
CA MET A 299 9.34 -5.68 0.61
C MET A 299 8.59 -5.59 -0.72
N GLN A 300 7.39 -6.13 -0.75
CA GLN A 300 6.60 -6.37 -1.96
C GLN A 300 6.33 -5.12 -2.79
N ASP A 301 6.06 -4.00 -2.14
CA ASP A 301 5.73 -2.75 -2.82
C ASP A 301 6.98 -2.01 -3.38
N ALA A 302 8.18 -2.42 -2.99
CA ALA A 302 9.45 -1.95 -3.56
C ALA A 302 9.88 -2.73 -4.83
N ILE A 303 9.32 -3.93 -5.06
CA ILE A 303 9.73 -4.79 -6.18
C ILE A 303 9.57 -4.11 -7.55
N PRO A 304 8.49 -3.36 -7.85
CA PRO A 304 8.42 -2.65 -9.13
C PRO A 304 9.60 -1.72 -9.38
N THR A 305 10.03 -0.96 -8.36
CA THR A 305 11.22 -0.12 -8.43
C THR A 305 12.49 -0.93 -8.71
N LEU A 306 12.69 -2.01 -7.92
CA LEU A 306 13.88 -2.85 -8.04
C LEU A 306 13.94 -3.58 -9.39
N ALA A 307 12.81 -4.00 -9.94
CA ALA A 307 12.75 -4.66 -11.24
C ALA A 307 13.15 -3.73 -12.40
N VAL A 308 12.71 -2.47 -12.36
CA VAL A 308 13.14 -1.48 -13.36
C VAL A 308 14.61 -1.10 -13.16
N LEU A 309 15.07 -0.95 -11.91
CA LEU A 309 16.49 -0.71 -11.60
C LEU A 309 17.36 -1.86 -12.12
N ALA A 310 16.92 -3.11 -11.96
CA ALA A 310 17.62 -4.31 -12.42
C ALA A 310 17.83 -4.33 -13.94
N ALA A 311 17.00 -3.64 -14.73
CA ALA A 311 17.21 -3.55 -16.17
C ALA A 311 18.56 -2.92 -16.54
N PHE A 312 19.09 -2.06 -15.67
CA PHE A 312 20.37 -1.35 -15.86
C PHE A 312 21.53 -1.97 -15.05
N ASN A 313 21.28 -3.08 -14.35
CA ASN A 313 22.29 -3.78 -13.56
C ASN A 313 23.34 -4.47 -14.45
N GLU A 314 24.49 -4.81 -13.91
CA GLU A 314 25.55 -5.52 -14.68
C GLU A 314 25.23 -6.99 -14.91
N THR A 315 24.48 -7.61 -14.04
CA THR A 315 24.11 -9.05 -14.10
C THR A 315 22.62 -9.25 -13.97
N PRO A 316 22.06 -10.31 -14.56
CA PRO A 316 20.64 -10.64 -14.43
C PRO A 316 20.20 -10.79 -12.95
N VAL A 317 18.95 -10.44 -12.69
CA VAL A 317 18.35 -10.49 -11.34
C VAL A 317 17.06 -11.29 -11.39
N ARG A 318 16.92 -12.25 -10.48
CA ARG A 318 15.71 -13.04 -10.26
C ARG A 318 14.98 -12.50 -9.01
N PHE A 319 13.71 -12.18 -9.15
CA PHE A 319 12.82 -11.79 -8.06
C PHE A 319 11.94 -12.97 -7.66
N THR A 320 12.07 -13.40 -6.39
CA THR A 320 11.33 -14.53 -5.81
C THR A 320 10.41 -14.06 -4.69
N GLY A 321 9.50 -14.91 -4.22
CA GLY A 321 8.58 -14.56 -3.12
C GLY A 321 7.54 -13.49 -3.47
N ILE A 322 7.21 -13.30 -4.75
CA ILE A 322 6.39 -12.19 -5.26
C ILE A 322 5.02 -12.61 -5.81
N ALA A 323 4.56 -13.83 -5.54
CA ALA A 323 3.27 -14.34 -5.99
C ALA A 323 2.09 -13.42 -5.69
N ASN A 324 2.11 -12.76 -4.54
CA ASN A 324 1.07 -11.82 -4.12
C ASN A 324 1.01 -10.52 -4.96
N LEU A 325 2.03 -10.21 -5.73
CA LEU A 325 2.01 -9.07 -6.67
C LEU A 325 1.02 -9.29 -7.82
N ARG A 326 0.64 -10.56 -8.10
CA ARG A 326 -0.34 -10.87 -9.14
C ARG A 326 -1.78 -10.47 -8.80
N VAL A 327 -2.07 -10.24 -7.52
CA VAL A 327 -3.42 -9.90 -7.01
C VAL A 327 -3.52 -8.50 -6.37
N LYS A 328 -2.60 -7.61 -6.76
CA LYS A 328 -2.59 -6.20 -6.34
C LYS A 328 -3.55 -5.36 -7.19
N GLU A 329 -3.21 -4.11 -7.47
CA GLU A 329 -3.97 -3.21 -8.35
C GLU A 329 -4.12 -3.78 -9.76
N CYS A 330 -3.06 -4.42 -10.23
CA CYS A 330 -3.01 -5.27 -11.42
C CYS A 330 -2.14 -6.51 -11.12
N ASP A 331 -1.97 -7.42 -12.07
CA ASP A 331 -0.88 -8.40 -12.03
C ASP A 331 0.44 -7.65 -12.30
N ARG A 332 1.11 -7.24 -11.22
CA ARG A 332 2.35 -6.46 -11.31
C ARG A 332 3.49 -7.24 -11.93
N VAL A 333 3.57 -8.55 -11.70
CA VAL A 333 4.61 -9.39 -12.31
C VAL A 333 4.46 -9.34 -13.83
N ARG A 334 3.23 -9.51 -14.32
CA ARG A 334 2.91 -9.41 -15.75
C ARG A 334 3.12 -8.00 -16.29
N ALA A 335 2.70 -6.97 -15.57
CA ALA A 335 2.86 -5.58 -16.00
C ALA A 335 4.34 -5.18 -16.12
N LEU A 336 5.19 -5.60 -15.18
CA LEU A 336 6.63 -5.39 -15.22
C LEU A 336 7.27 -6.12 -16.40
N SER A 337 6.92 -7.39 -16.60
CA SER A 337 7.41 -8.18 -17.74
C SER A 337 7.03 -7.52 -19.07
N LEU A 338 5.79 -7.11 -19.25
CA LEU A 338 5.32 -6.43 -20.46
C LEU A 338 6.01 -5.10 -20.68
N GLY A 339 6.14 -4.26 -19.65
CA GLY A 339 6.76 -2.94 -19.76
C GLY A 339 8.25 -3.03 -20.08
N LEU A 340 9.01 -3.93 -19.43
CA LEU A 340 10.42 -4.15 -19.72
C LEU A 340 10.62 -4.68 -21.15
N ASN A 341 9.80 -5.63 -21.58
CA ASN A 341 9.86 -6.16 -22.94
C ASN A 341 9.40 -5.16 -24.02
N ALA A 342 8.56 -4.16 -23.65
CA ALA A 342 8.23 -3.07 -24.56
C ALA A 342 9.44 -2.16 -24.83
N ILE A 343 10.33 -1.99 -23.85
CA ILE A 343 11.60 -1.25 -24.02
C ILE A 343 12.55 -2.04 -24.91
N ARG A 344 12.74 -3.33 -24.60
CA ARG A 344 13.52 -4.25 -25.41
C ARG A 344 13.06 -5.68 -25.22
N GLU A 345 12.77 -6.37 -26.30
CA GLU A 345 12.38 -7.79 -26.30
C GLU A 345 13.42 -8.66 -25.59
N GLY A 346 12.96 -9.57 -24.73
CA GLY A 346 13.80 -10.48 -23.95
C GLY A 346 14.40 -9.84 -22.68
N LEU A 347 14.06 -8.60 -22.33
CA LEU A 347 14.58 -7.95 -21.12
C LEU A 347 13.99 -8.53 -19.83
N ALA A 348 12.79 -9.10 -19.88
CA ALA A 348 12.17 -9.76 -18.73
C ALA A 348 11.45 -11.05 -19.10
N THR A 349 11.50 -12.04 -18.21
CA THR A 349 10.83 -13.34 -18.35
C THR A 349 10.11 -13.69 -17.05
N GLU A 350 8.88 -14.21 -17.17
CA GLU A 350 8.14 -14.80 -16.06
C GLU A 350 8.42 -16.29 -15.97
N GLU A 351 8.77 -16.79 -14.78
CA GLU A 351 8.88 -18.22 -14.49
C GLU A 351 8.01 -18.57 -13.28
N GLY A 352 6.81 -19.09 -13.52
CA GLY A 352 5.82 -19.25 -12.47
C GLY A 352 5.43 -17.89 -11.89
N ASP A 353 5.66 -17.68 -10.61
CA ASP A 353 5.42 -16.41 -9.93
C ASP A 353 6.67 -15.51 -9.83
N ASP A 354 7.82 -16.00 -10.29
CA ASP A 354 9.06 -15.23 -10.29
C ASP A 354 9.16 -14.33 -11.52
N LEU A 355 9.92 -13.25 -11.40
CA LEU A 355 10.31 -12.37 -12.50
C LEU A 355 11.83 -12.39 -12.63
N ILE A 356 12.32 -12.67 -13.85
CA ILE A 356 13.75 -12.59 -14.17
C ILE A 356 13.96 -11.39 -15.09
N VAL A 357 14.84 -10.48 -14.70
CA VAL A 357 15.29 -9.36 -15.51
C VAL A 357 16.68 -9.67 -16.06
N ALA A 358 16.80 -9.67 -17.40
CA ALA A 358 18.03 -10.07 -18.09
C ALA A 358 19.18 -9.08 -17.92
N SER A 359 18.90 -7.85 -17.55
CA SER A 359 19.83 -6.74 -17.31
C SER A 359 20.68 -6.36 -18.53
N ASP A 360 20.79 -5.07 -18.82
CA ASP A 360 21.67 -4.53 -19.86
C ASP A 360 22.03 -3.08 -19.57
N PRO A 361 23.21 -2.80 -19.00
CA PRO A 361 23.66 -1.44 -18.74
C PRO A 361 23.74 -0.57 -20.00
N SER A 362 23.88 -1.18 -21.19
CA SER A 362 23.97 -0.42 -22.44
C SER A 362 22.66 0.26 -22.88
N LEU A 363 21.54 -0.03 -22.22
CA LEU A 363 20.27 0.69 -22.42
C LEU A 363 20.38 2.17 -22.05
N ALA A 364 21.22 2.49 -21.08
CA ALA A 364 21.43 3.87 -20.64
C ALA A 364 21.96 4.74 -21.77
N GLY A 365 21.33 5.89 -22.00
CA GLY A 365 21.67 6.84 -23.05
C GLY A 365 21.13 6.49 -24.44
N GLN A 366 20.45 5.36 -24.62
CA GLN A 366 19.77 5.03 -25.87
C GLN A 366 18.44 5.76 -26.01
N THR A 367 17.93 5.85 -27.23
CA THR A 367 16.56 6.27 -27.52
C THR A 367 15.79 5.07 -28.01
N LEU A 368 14.91 4.54 -27.15
CA LEU A 368 14.10 3.36 -27.40
C LEU A 368 12.63 3.70 -27.09
N PRO A 369 11.88 4.24 -28.08
CA PRO A 369 10.50 4.63 -27.86
C PRO A 369 9.65 3.44 -27.41
N ALA A 370 9.05 3.59 -26.22
CA ALA A 370 8.17 2.57 -25.65
C ALA A 370 6.99 3.21 -24.90
N GLU A 371 5.78 2.76 -25.19
CA GLU A 371 4.58 3.11 -24.43
C GLU A 371 4.38 2.10 -23.31
N ILE A 372 4.36 2.59 -22.08
CA ILE A 372 4.20 1.77 -20.89
C ILE A 372 2.75 1.83 -20.43
N ASN A 373 2.05 0.71 -20.53
CA ASN A 373 0.72 0.58 -19.95
C ASN A 373 0.85 0.42 -18.44
N THR A 374 0.27 1.34 -17.69
CA THR A 374 0.31 1.31 -16.23
C THR A 374 -0.74 0.36 -15.62
N PHE A 375 -1.74 -0.06 -16.38
CA PHE A 375 -2.89 -0.84 -15.88
C PHE A 375 -3.58 -0.15 -14.68
N ALA A 376 -3.63 1.18 -14.70
CA ALA A 376 -4.09 2.03 -13.58
C ALA A 376 -3.36 1.77 -12.26
N ASP A 377 -2.12 1.26 -12.31
CA ASP A 377 -1.27 1.01 -11.14
C ASP A 377 -0.18 2.07 -11.03
N HIS A 378 -0.30 2.87 -9.98
CA HIS A 378 0.63 3.95 -9.64
C HIS A 378 2.08 3.47 -9.51
N ARG A 379 2.33 2.24 -9.02
CA ARG A 379 3.69 1.71 -8.86
C ARG A 379 4.34 1.38 -10.19
N ILE A 380 3.55 0.90 -11.15
CA ILE A 380 4.03 0.68 -12.52
C ILE A 380 4.40 2.03 -13.15
N ALA A 381 3.51 3.04 -13.04
CA ALA A 381 3.79 4.38 -13.56
C ALA A 381 5.09 4.97 -12.99
N MET A 382 5.22 4.98 -11.65
CA MET A 382 6.37 5.58 -10.97
C MET A 382 7.67 4.80 -11.20
N SER A 383 7.61 3.47 -11.27
CA SER A 383 8.79 2.65 -11.52
C SER A 383 9.32 2.83 -12.94
N PHE A 384 8.44 2.81 -13.95
CA PHE A 384 8.89 3.02 -15.33
C PHE A 384 9.28 4.47 -15.64
N ALA A 385 8.89 5.43 -14.81
CA ALA A 385 9.47 6.77 -14.87
C ALA A 385 11.00 6.74 -14.71
N LEU A 386 11.51 5.82 -13.87
CA LEU A 386 12.97 5.62 -13.70
C LEU A 386 13.64 5.15 -14.99
N ALA A 387 13.00 4.29 -15.78
CA ALA A 387 13.52 3.92 -17.10
C ALA A 387 13.62 5.14 -18.01
N GLY A 388 12.66 6.06 -17.94
CA GLY A 388 12.66 7.31 -18.71
C GLY A 388 13.75 8.28 -18.30
N LEU A 389 14.33 8.18 -17.10
CA LEU A 389 15.50 8.95 -16.70
C LEU A 389 16.77 8.52 -17.46
N MET A 390 16.80 7.25 -17.91
CA MET A 390 17.98 6.64 -18.53
C MET A 390 17.83 6.43 -20.03
N ILE A 391 16.60 6.31 -20.53
CA ILE A 391 16.28 5.97 -21.92
C ILE A 391 15.35 7.02 -22.50
N GLY A 392 15.70 7.57 -23.67
CA GLY A 392 14.85 8.50 -24.41
C GLY A 392 13.65 7.81 -25.05
N GLY A 393 12.47 8.44 -24.97
CA GLY A 393 11.25 7.98 -25.63
C GLY A 393 10.33 7.10 -24.76
N ILE A 394 10.59 6.98 -23.46
CA ILE A 394 9.69 6.27 -22.54
C ILE A 394 8.45 7.12 -22.27
N THR A 395 7.29 6.61 -22.62
CA THR A 395 5.98 7.26 -22.49
C THR A 395 5.10 6.48 -21.54
N ILE A 396 4.68 7.10 -20.45
CA ILE A 396 3.78 6.52 -19.44
C ILE A 396 2.34 6.79 -19.87
N LEU A 397 1.53 5.74 -20.01
CA LEU A 397 0.09 5.85 -20.24
C LEU A 397 -0.62 6.01 -18.88
N ASP A 398 -1.69 6.83 -18.83
CA ASP A 398 -2.42 7.13 -17.57
C ASP A 398 -1.50 7.56 -16.42
N PRO A 399 -0.68 8.62 -16.61
CA PRO A 399 0.28 9.05 -15.59
C PRO A 399 -0.39 9.58 -14.30
N ASP A 400 -1.67 9.97 -14.35
CA ASP A 400 -2.40 10.52 -13.22
C ASP A 400 -2.78 9.44 -12.17
N CYS A 401 -2.64 8.15 -12.49
CA CYS A 401 -2.83 7.06 -11.52
C CYS A 401 -1.90 7.16 -10.30
N VAL A 402 -0.81 7.94 -10.36
CA VAL A 402 0.08 8.20 -9.22
C VAL A 402 -0.61 8.93 -8.06
N ALA A 403 -1.74 9.63 -8.33
CA ALA A 403 -2.55 10.31 -7.32
C ALA A 403 -3.03 9.39 -6.19
N LYS A 404 -3.02 8.09 -6.42
CA LYS A 404 -3.36 7.06 -5.43
C LYS A 404 -2.44 7.06 -4.20
N THR A 405 -1.15 7.33 -4.37
CA THR A 405 -0.17 7.26 -3.28
C THR A 405 0.87 8.38 -3.27
N PHE A 406 1.08 9.03 -4.39
CA PHE A 406 2.05 10.11 -4.52
C PHE A 406 1.55 11.18 -5.50
N PRO A 407 0.51 11.95 -5.12
CA PRO A 407 -0.13 12.91 -6.02
C PRO A 407 0.84 13.91 -6.68
N SER A 408 1.89 14.33 -5.95
CA SER A 408 2.90 15.28 -6.42
C SER A 408 4.11 14.61 -7.09
N TYR A 409 4.06 13.34 -7.48
CA TYR A 409 5.23 12.59 -7.99
C TYR A 409 5.91 13.29 -9.17
N TRP A 410 5.12 13.72 -10.16
CA TRP A 410 5.64 14.38 -11.34
C TRP A 410 6.24 15.76 -11.02
N ASP A 411 5.62 16.51 -10.10
CA ASP A 411 6.12 17.81 -9.65
C ASP A 411 7.44 17.65 -8.86
N VAL A 412 7.54 16.59 -8.05
CA VAL A 412 8.78 16.27 -7.31
C VAL A 412 9.92 15.94 -8.27
N LEU A 413 9.70 15.08 -9.27
CA LEU A 413 10.73 14.80 -10.27
C LEU A 413 11.09 16.06 -11.10
N ALA A 414 10.09 16.88 -11.46
CA ALA A 414 10.34 18.14 -12.16
C ALA A 414 11.20 19.10 -11.32
N SER A 415 10.97 19.17 -10.00
CA SER A 415 11.77 19.99 -9.09
C SER A 415 13.24 19.56 -9.01
N LEU A 416 13.52 18.28 -9.29
CA LEU A 416 14.87 17.72 -9.40
C LEU A 416 15.50 17.93 -10.79
N GLY A 417 14.74 18.49 -11.74
CA GLY A 417 15.21 18.82 -13.08
C GLY A 417 14.82 17.84 -14.18
N VAL A 418 13.83 16.97 -13.94
CA VAL A 418 13.24 16.12 -14.98
C VAL A 418 12.25 16.92 -15.81
N GLU A 419 12.33 16.82 -17.13
CA GLU A 419 11.41 17.45 -18.08
C GLU A 419 10.48 16.41 -18.72
N TYR A 420 9.28 16.85 -19.10
CA TYR A 420 8.25 16.01 -19.69
C TYR A 420 7.67 16.63 -20.95
N THR A 421 7.15 15.78 -21.82
CA THR A 421 6.24 16.17 -22.89
C THR A 421 4.87 15.56 -22.60
N ASP A 422 3.89 16.42 -22.30
CA ASP A 422 2.51 15.99 -22.08
C ASP A 422 1.79 15.78 -23.42
N ILE A 423 1.02 14.70 -23.51
CA ILE A 423 0.06 14.47 -24.60
C ILE A 423 -1.32 14.39 -23.93
N VAL A 424 -2.12 15.42 -24.18
CA VAL A 424 -3.50 15.54 -23.65
C VAL A 424 -4.46 14.68 -24.45
#